data_1bc6b230b514debdecb0534f2a48d39d
#
_entry.id   1bc6b230b514debdecb0534f2a48d39d
#
_cell.length_a   1.000
_cell.length_b   1.000
_cell.length_c   1.000
_cell.angle_alpha   90.00
_cell.angle_beta   90.00
_cell.angle_gamma   90.00
#
_symmetry.space_group_name_H-M   'P 1'
#
loop_
_entity.id
_entity.type
_entity.pdbx_description
1 polymer ?
#
loop_
_entity_poly.entity_id
_entity_poly.type
_entity_poly.pdbx_seq_one_letter_code
_entity_poly.pdbx_strand_id
1 'polypeptide(L)'
;LEITDSTVLTGDIIGARGEYSSVEEIVIRGSSIRLNDEYTYNYCTIGGGTNGSFGSIDIQNSQIHIPSSGGNTAIGNGWQVYYNRESRIRIANSEVSVRCASLGPAIGAAWDSGSGRINIIIENSTVTAKGGNLRTDGNYVPGIGKNALGRAPEIGIQILNSTVDSFRLTEKGGTDYVYDDLHTKELPGIPAENISICGSTVNGTRIDHSFDEYGKCTLCGKYDLGYCYEHGLLTMEGLTDCVYDGSEKKLTGLSHQTGENETKQLAEN
;
A
#
# COMPACT_ATOMS: atom_id res chain seq x y z
N LEU A 1 6.74 -8.55 -16.54
CA LEU A 1 5.34 -8.70 -16.96
C LEU A 1 4.64 -7.34 -16.85
N GLU A 2 4.02 -6.90 -17.92
CA GLU A 2 3.30 -5.63 -17.95
C GLU A 2 1.86 -5.83 -18.46
N ILE A 3 0.90 -5.20 -17.76
CA ILE A 3 -0.52 -5.14 -18.11
C ILE A 3 -0.92 -3.67 -18.08
N THR A 4 -1.30 -3.12 -19.23
CA THR A 4 -1.60 -1.70 -19.36
C THR A 4 -2.94 -1.49 -20.06
N ASP A 5 -3.75 -0.56 -19.56
CA ASP A 5 -5.03 -0.12 -20.11
C ASP A 5 -5.96 -1.30 -20.52
N SER A 6 -6.00 -2.29 -19.64
CA SER A 6 -6.63 -3.59 -19.93
C SER A 6 -7.68 -3.97 -18.89
N THR A 7 -8.66 -4.76 -19.33
CA THR A 7 -9.55 -5.48 -18.42
C THR A 7 -9.19 -6.97 -18.46
N VAL A 8 -8.79 -7.52 -17.31
CA VAL A 8 -8.36 -8.92 -17.19
C VAL A 8 -9.26 -9.65 -16.21
N LEU A 9 -9.89 -10.72 -16.71
CA LEU A 9 -10.54 -11.72 -15.90
C LEU A 9 -9.59 -12.93 -15.83
N THR A 10 -9.00 -13.16 -14.66
CA THR A 10 -8.05 -14.27 -14.48
C THR A 10 -8.65 -15.37 -13.62
N GLY A 11 -8.33 -16.62 -13.97
CA GLY A 11 -8.57 -17.79 -13.11
C GLY A 11 -7.29 -18.36 -12.53
N ASP A 12 -6.15 -17.68 -12.73
CA ASP A 12 -4.82 -18.16 -12.37
C ASP A 12 -3.90 -17.01 -11.92
N ILE A 13 -2.63 -17.31 -11.68
CA ILE A 13 -1.61 -16.39 -11.21
C ILE A 13 -1.18 -15.40 -12.30
N ILE A 14 -1.07 -14.13 -11.92
CA ILE A 14 -0.34 -13.10 -12.65
C ILE A 14 1.06 -13.03 -12.02
N GLY A 15 2.03 -13.76 -12.56
CA GLY A 15 3.38 -13.78 -12.00
C GLY A 15 4.09 -15.12 -12.12
N ALA A 16 4.90 -15.44 -11.10
CA ALA A 16 5.70 -16.65 -11.06
C ALA A 16 4.91 -17.84 -10.52
N ARG A 17 4.68 -18.87 -11.36
CA ARG A 17 3.99 -20.09 -10.98
C ARG A 17 4.95 -21.27 -10.99
N GLY A 18 5.02 -21.99 -9.87
CA GLY A 18 5.75 -23.25 -9.76
C GLY A 18 7.11 -23.12 -9.08
N GLU A 19 7.71 -24.27 -8.85
CA GLU A 19 8.96 -24.39 -8.13
C GLU A 19 10.11 -23.67 -8.82
N TYR A 20 10.81 -22.84 -8.03
CA TYR A 20 11.99 -22.09 -8.48
C TYR A 20 11.75 -21.06 -9.60
N SER A 21 10.50 -20.75 -9.88
CA SER A 21 10.19 -19.66 -10.83
C SER A 21 10.32 -18.29 -10.16
N SER A 22 10.70 -17.30 -10.94
CA SER A 22 10.75 -15.90 -10.47
C SER A 22 10.26 -14.95 -11.54
N VAL A 23 9.65 -13.86 -11.10
CA VAL A 23 9.35 -12.70 -11.94
C VAL A 23 10.04 -11.48 -11.36
N GLU A 24 10.86 -10.80 -12.14
CA GLU A 24 11.58 -9.63 -11.66
C GLU A 24 10.63 -8.47 -11.38
N GLU A 25 9.69 -8.23 -12.28
CA GLU A 25 8.77 -7.12 -12.18
C GLU A 25 7.40 -7.47 -12.75
N ILE A 26 6.35 -7.06 -12.01
CA ILE A 26 4.96 -7.06 -12.44
C ILE A 26 4.48 -5.61 -12.40
N VAL A 27 4.06 -5.09 -13.55
CA VAL A 27 3.52 -3.74 -13.69
C VAL A 27 2.09 -3.81 -14.17
N ILE A 28 1.17 -3.15 -13.45
CA ILE A 28 -0.25 -3.06 -13.79
C ILE A 28 -0.61 -1.57 -13.78
N ARG A 29 -0.99 -1.02 -14.95
CA ARG A 29 -1.32 0.40 -15.10
C ARG A 29 -2.64 0.59 -15.84
N GLY A 30 -3.46 1.54 -15.37
CA GLY A 30 -4.72 1.90 -16.04
C GLY A 30 -5.68 0.73 -16.22
N SER A 31 -5.56 -0.33 -15.42
CA SER A 31 -6.15 -1.62 -15.71
C SER A 31 -7.17 -2.06 -14.66
N SER A 32 -8.11 -2.92 -15.06
CA SER A 32 -9.04 -3.58 -14.16
C SER A 32 -8.74 -5.08 -14.12
N ILE A 33 -8.36 -5.59 -12.96
CA ILE A 33 -8.06 -7.02 -12.74
C ILE A 33 -9.14 -7.60 -11.83
N ARG A 34 -9.78 -8.67 -12.29
CA ARG A 34 -10.74 -9.43 -11.49
C ARG A 34 -10.40 -10.90 -11.51
N LEU A 35 -10.50 -11.54 -10.35
CA LEU A 35 -10.45 -13.00 -10.28
C LEU A 35 -11.82 -13.59 -10.61
N ASN A 36 -11.84 -14.65 -11.41
CA ASN A 36 -13.05 -15.43 -11.64
C ASN A 36 -13.40 -16.24 -10.38
N ASP A 37 -14.59 -16.05 -9.85
CA ASP A 37 -15.05 -16.63 -8.57
C ASP A 37 -15.11 -18.17 -8.55
N GLU A 38 -15.00 -18.81 -9.71
CA GLU A 38 -15.10 -20.27 -9.83
C GLU A 38 -13.80 -21.03 -9.47
N TYR A 39 -12.68 -20.31 -9.25
CA TYR A 39 -11.40 -20.96 -9.04
C TYR A 39 -10.84 -20.69 -7.64
N THR A 40 -10.81 -21.73 -6.82
CA THR A 40 -10.16 -21.76 -5.50
C THR A 40 -8.84 -22.53 -5.58
N TYR A 41 -7.76 -21.90 -6.02
CA TYR A 41 -6.45 -22.51 -6.02
C TYR A 41 -5.58 -22.02 -4.85
N ASN A 42 -4.64 -22.86 -4.42
CA ASN A 42 -3.70 -22.61 -3.33
C ASN A 42 -2.56 -21.66 -3.72
N TYR A 43 -2.79 -20.68 -4.60
CA TYR A 43 -1.72 -19.85 -5.15
C TYR A 43 -2.01 -18.36 -4.91
N CYS A 44 -0.95 -17.55 -4.85
CA CYS A 44 -1.04 -16.11 -4.93
C CYS A 44 -1.64 -15.69 -6.29
N THR A 45 -2.47 -14.67 -6.31
CA THR A 45 -3.09 -14.20 -7.58
C THR A 45 -2.19 -13.24 -8.33
N ILE A 46 -1.48 -12.32 -7.64
CA ILE A 46 -0.50 -11.40 -8.24
C ILE A 46 0.80 -11.52 -7.46
N GLY A 47 1.84 -12.05 -8.11
CA GLY A 47 3.15 -12.17 -7.48
C GLY A 47 3.80 -13.55 -7.60
N GLY A 48 4.39 -14.05 -6.51
CA GLY A 48 4.99 -15.37 -6.42
C GLY A 48 4.01 -16.41 -5.89
N GLY A 49 3.77 -17.48 -6.66
CA GLY A 49 2.99 -18.64 -6.20
C GLY A 49 3.77 -19.52 -5.21
N THR A 50 3.33 -20.76 -5.03
CA THR A 50 4.07 -21.74 -4.20
C THR A 50 5.46 -21.95 -4.78
N ASN A 51 6.49 -21.77 -3.97
CA ASN A 51 7.92 -21.82 -4.36
C ASN A 51 8.34 -20.80 -5.43
N GLY A 52 7.46 -19.87 -5.80
CA GLY A 52 7.76 -18.79 -6.73
C GLY A 52 8.07 -17.48 -6.00
N SER A 53 8.83 -16.59 -6.64
CA SER A 53 9.21 -15.29 -6.09
C SER A 53 8.97 -14.14 -7.06
N PHE A 54 8.91 -12.93 -6.52
CA PHE A 54 8.88 -11.69 -7.32
C PHE A 54 9.92 -10.69 -6.81
N GLY A 55 10.35 -9.78 -7.68
CA GLY A 55 11.18 -8.62 -7.31
C GLY A 55 10.32 -7.41 -6.97
N SER A 56 9.50 -6.96 -7.91
CA SER A 56 8.58 -5.85 -7.64
C SER A 56 7.20 -6.09 -8.24
N ILE A 57 6.18 -5.54 -7.56
CA ILE A 57 4.81 -5.40 -8.04
C ILE A 57 4.48 -3.91 -7.99
N ASP A 58 4.13 -3.32 -9.11
CA ASP A 58 3.76 -1.90 -9.24
C ASP A 58 2.37 -1.77 -9.86
N ILE A 59 1.39 -1.38 -9.03
CA ILE A 59 -0.02 -1.22 -9.41
C ILE A 59 -0.32 0.27 -9.39
N GLN A 60 -0.69 0.84 -10.55
CA GLN A 60 -0.93 2.27 -10.71
C GLN A 60 -2.22 2.54 -11.47
N ASN A 61 -3.00 3.53 -11.00
CA ASN A 61 -4.22 4.00 -11.67
C ASN A 61 -5.16 2.84 -12.03
N SER A 62 -5.29 1.85 -11.17
CA SER A 62 -5.90 0.55 -11.51
C SER A 62 -6.96 0.12 -10.48
N GLN A 63 -7.83 -0.79 -10.90
CA GLN A 63 -8.81 -1.43 -10.04
C GLN A 63 -8.49 -2.92 -9.92
N ILE A 64 -8.27 -3.41 -8.70
CA ILE A 64 -7.97 -4.81 -8.42
C ILE A 64 -9.06 -5.39 -7.53
N HIS A 65 -9.73 -6.40 -8.00
CA HIS A 65 -10.76 -7.10 -7.23
C HIS A 65 -10.51 -8.61 -7.20
N ILE A 66 -10.05 -9.09 -6.04
CA ILE A 66 -9.76 -10.50 -5.79
C ILE A 66 -10.58 -10.94 -4.57
N PRO A 67 -11.80 -11.45 -4.79
CA PRO A 67 -12.72 -11.78 -3.68
C PRO A 67 -12.24 -12.97 -2.85
N SER A 68 -11.38 -13.82 -3.40
CA SER A 68 -10.78 -14.95 -2.69
C SER A 68 -9.55 -15.47 -3.44
N SER A 69 -8.39 -15.47 -2.82
CA SER A 69 -7.15 -15.99 -3.38
C SER A 69 -6.82 -17.40 -2.87
N GLY A 70 -7.75 -18.29 -2.77
CA GLY A 70 -7.45 -19.69 -2.39
C GLY A 70 -6.59 -19.80 -1.10
N GLY A 71 -5.37 -20.33 -1.20
CA GLY A 71 -4.59 -20.75 -0.03
C GLY A 71 -3.56 -19.78 0.53
N ASN A 72 -3.10 -18.81 -0.26
CA ASN A 72 -1.94 -17.97 0.10
C ASN A 72 -2.26 -16.47 0.08
N THR A 73 -1.37 -15.61 -0.36
CA THR A 73 -1.64 -14.17 -0.50
C THR A 73 -2.46 -13.87 -1.76
N ALA A 74 -3.19 -12.77 -1.78
CA ALA A 74 -3.77 -12.26 -3.02
C ALA A 74 -2.73 -11.45 -3.82
N ILE A 75 -1.92 -10.62 -3.14
CA ILE A 75 -0.84 -9.86 -3.75
C ILE A 75 0.43 -10.08 -2.92
N GLY A 76 1.46 -10.69 -3.50
CA GLY A 76 2.73 -10.88 -2.80
C GLY A 76 3.38 -12.25 -2.97
N ASN A 77 3.97 -12.78 -1.91
CA ASN A 77 4.59 -14.10 -1.88
C ASN A 77 3.61 -15.17 -1.41
N GLY A 78 3.58 -16.27 -2.15
CA GLY A 78 2.91 -17.49 -1.76
C GLY A 78 3.67 -18.30 -0.70
N TRP A 79 3.34 -19.56 -0.61
CA TRP A 79 3.88 -20.51 0.36
C TRP A 79 5.24 -21.08 -0.09
N GLN A 80 6.15 -21.35 0.88
CA GLN A 80 7.44 -21.99 0.68
C GLN A 80 8.38 -21.29 -0.32
N VAL A 81 8.51 -19.97 -0.21
CA VAL A 81 9.48 -19.23 -1.02
C VAL A 81 10.86 -19.34 -0.36
N TYR A 82 11.80 -20.00 -1.02
CA TYR A 82 13.14 -20.27 -0.48
C TYR A 82 14.16 -19.15 -0.73
N TYR A 83 13.78 -18.08 -1.39
CA TYR A 83 14.70 -17.00 -1.77
C TYR A 83 14.78 -15.92 -0.71
N ASN A 84 16.03 -15.57 -0.37
CA ASN A 84 16.35 -14.41 0.45
C ASN A 84 16.51 -13.19 -0.48
N ARG A 85 15.43 -12.39 -0.63
CA ARG A 85 15.39 -11.30 -1.60
C ARG A 85 14.70 -10.08 -1.01
N GLU A 86 15.17 -8.90 -1.39
CA GLU A 86 14.39 -7.69 -1.23
C GLU A 86 13.32 -7.61 -2.32
N SER A 87 12.10 -7.38 -1.92
CA SER A 87 10.95 -7.25 -2.82
C SER A 87 10.14 -6.00 -2.48
N ARG A 88 9.40 -5.48 -3.45
CA ARG A 88 8.56 -4.31 -3.26
C ARG A 88 7.16 -4.53 -3.83
N ILE A 89 6.15 -4.11 -3.07
CA ILE A 89 4.77 -3.98 -3.53
C ILE A 89 4.41 -2.50 -3.44
N ARG A 90 4.08 -1.88 -4.57
CA ARG A 90 3.62 -0.50 -4.63
C ARG A 90 2.21 -0.45 -5.21
N ILE A 91 1.32 0.24 -4.53
CA ILE A 91 -0.07 0.49 -4.94
C ILE A 91 -0.26 2.00 -4.93
N ALA A 92 -0.48 2.59 -6.10
CA ALA A 92 -0.57 4.04 -6.27
C ALA A 92 -1.81 4.46 -7.06
N ASN A 93 -2.53 5.47 -6.59
CA ASN A 93 -3.70 6.04 -7.25
C ASN A 93 -4.72 4.96 -7.67
N SER A 94 -4.94 3.95 -6.84
CA SER A 94 -5.64 2.73 -7.21
C SER A 94 -6.72 2.35 -6.19
N GLU A 95 -7.68 1.57 -6.65
CA GLU A 95 -8.69 0.93 -5.81
C GLU A 95 -8.41 -0.58 -5.76
N VAL A 96 -8.16 -1.11 -4.55
CA VAL A 96 -7.76 -2.51 -4.36
C VAL A 96 -8.65 -3.16 -3.32
N SER A 97 -9.37 -4.20 -3.71
CA SER A 97 -10.19 -5.01 -2.81
C SER A 97 -9.77 -6.47 -2.94
N VAL A 98 -9.07 -6.96 -1.93
CA VAL A 98 -8.46 -8.29 -1.99
C VAL A 98 -8.68 -9.08 -0.70
N ARG A 99 -8.82 -10.40 -0.87
CA ARG A 99 -9.01 -11.33 0.25
C ARG A 99 -8.17 -12.57 0.07
N CYS A 100 -7.55 -13.02 1.16
CA CYS A 100 -7.03 -14.38 1.26
C CYS A 100 -8.08 -15.30 1.89
N ALA A 101 -8.28 -16.48 1.32
CA ALA A 101 -9.26 -17.43 1.86
C ALA A 101 -8.69 -18.37 2.94
N SER A 102 -7.37 -18.42 3.10
CA SER A 102 -6.70 -19.40 3.97
C SER A 102 -5.67 -18.72 4.90
N LEU A 103 -4.46 -19.21 4.94
CA LEU A 103 -3.46 -18.92 5.98
C LEU A 103 -2.54 -17.73 5.67
N GLY A 104 -2.77 -16.99 4.59
CA GLY A 104 -1.94 -15.84 4.20
C GLY A 104 -2.60 -14.49 4.48
N PRO A 105 -1.82 -13.41 4.53
CA PRO A 105 -2.35 -12.06 4.41
C PRO A 105 -2.94 -11.86 3.02
N ALA A 106 -3.80 -10.88 2.86
CA ALA A 106 -4.26 -10.52 1.52
C ALA A 106 -3.14 -9.83 0.71
N ILE A 107 -2.33 -9.00 1.36
CA ILE A 107 -1.17 -8.33 0.75
C ILE A 107 0.07 -8.62 1.61
N GLY A 108 1.12 -9.20 1.01
CA GLY A 108 2.38 -9.43 1.70
C GLY A 108 2.97 -10.83 1.55
N ALA A 109 3.20 -11.55 2.66
CA ALA A 109 3.90 -12.83 2.67
C ALA A 109 3.14 -13.92 3.41
N ALA A 110 2.85 -15.03 2.73
CA ALA A 110 2.22 -16.21 3.33
C ALA A 110 3.19 -16.99 4.25
N TRP A 111 2.74 -18.12 4.74
CA TRP A 111 3.51 -19.00 5.62
C TRP A 111 4.77 -19.54 4.94
N ASP A 112 5.87 -19.59 5.72
CA ASP A 112 7.18 -20.08 5.28
C ASP A 112 7.69 -19.44 3.97
N SER A 113 7.39 -18.16 3.79
CA SER A 113 7.68 -17.42 2.56
C SER A 113 9.14 -16.90 2.50
N GLY A 114 10.05 -17.55 3.20
CA GLY A 114 11.48 -17.29 3.12
C GLY A 114 11.98 -16.21 4.06
N SER A 115 13.20 -15.79 3.83
CA SER A 115 13.86 -14.66 4.50
C SER A 115 14.04 -13.52 3.50
N GLY A 116 14.38 -12.32 3.99
CA GLY A 116 14.53 -11.12 3.18
C GLY A 116 13.60 -10.04 3.65
N ARG A 117 13.26 -9.10 2.77
CA ARG A 117 12.39 -7.97 3.10
C ARG A 117 11.37 -7.72 2.00
N ILE A 118 10.13 -7.41 2.40
CA ILE A 118 9.10 -6.89 1.48
C ILE A 118 8.72 -5.49 1.95
N ASN A 119 8.91 -4.50 1.10
CA ASN A 119 8.46 -3.14 1.33
C ASN A 119 7.11 -2.94 0.63
N ILE A 120 6.08 -2.67 1.42
CA ILE A 120 4.70 -2.42 0.94
C ILE A 120 4.45 -0.92 1.02
N ILE A 121 4.18 -0.29 -0.12
CA ILE A 121 3.92 1.15 -0.24
C ILE A 121 2.51 1.33 -0.82
N ILE A 122 1.66 2.02 -0.09
CA ILE A 122 0.30 2.37 -0.50
C ILE A 122 0.19 3.89 -0.50
N GLU A 123 -0.08 4.47 -1.65
CA GLU A 123 -0.15 5.93 -1.80
C GLU A 123 -1.34 6.38 -2.64
N ASN A 124 -2.03 7.42 -2.18
CA ASN A 124 -3.20 8.02 -2.84
C ASN A 124 -4.24 6.96 -3.27
N SER A 125 -4.46 5.94 -2.45
CA SER A 125 -5.22 4.75 -2.84
C SER A 125 -6.30 4.40 -1.81
N THR A 126 -7.29 3.63 -2.26
CA THR A 126 -8.26 2.97 -1.39
C THR A 126 -8.00 1.48 -1.40
N VAL A 127 -7.70 0.90 -0.25
CA VAL A 127 -7.34 -0.52 -0.13
C VAL A 127 -8.19 -1.20 0.93
N THR A 128 -8.88 -2.27 0.54
CA THR A 128 -9.54 -3.20 1.47
C THR A 128 -8.82 -4.54 1.37
N ALA A 129 -8.16 -4.94 2.45
CA ALA A 129 -7.37 -6.17 2.52
C ALA A 129 -7.89 -7.07 3.65
N LYS A 130 -8.37 -8.27 3.30
CA LYS A 130 -8.93 -9.22 4.25
C LYS A 130 -8.01 -10.43 4.36
N GLY A 131 -7.35 -10.60 5.49
CA GLY A 131 -6.51 -11.77 5.79
C GLY A 131 -7.29 -13.07 5.82
N GLY A 132 -6.57 -14.17 5.83
CA GLY A 132 -7.14 -15.51 5.88
C GLY A 132 -7.75 -15.87 7.23
N ASN A 133 -8.19 -17.11 7.35
CA ASN A 133 -8.80 -17.63 8.56
C ASN A 133 -7.79 -17.72 9.71
N LEU A 134 -8.25 -17.50 10.93
CA LEU A 134 -7.50 -17.83 12.13
C LEU A 134 -7.20 -19.33 12.16
N ARG A 135 -6.00 -19.67 12.53
CA ARG A 135 -5.69 -21.06 12.91
C ARG A 135 -6.13 -21.31 14.33
N THR A 136 -6.45 -22.57 14.61
CA THR A 136 -6.85 -23.05 15.95
C THR A 136 -5.78 -22.85 17.03
N ASP A 137 -4.54 -22.54 16.63
CA ASP A 137 -3.40 -22.25 17.50
C ASP A 137 -3.31 -20.79 17.95
N GLY A 138 -4.28 -19.95 17.62
CA GLY A 138 -4.33 -18.55 18.01
C GLY A 138 -3.46 -17.62 17.16
N ASN A 139 -2.84 -18.12 16.10
CA ASN A 139 -2.07 -17.30 15.18
C ASN A 139 -2.99 -16.53 14.23
N TYR A 140 -2.81 -15.25 14.19
CA TYR A 140 -3.60 -14.34 13.38
C TYR A 140 -2.93 -14.08 12.03
N VAL A 141 -3.76 -13.88 11.01
CA VAL A 141 -3.27 -13.52 9.68
C VAL A 141 -3.82 -12.13 9.34
N PRO A 142 -2.97 -11.10 9.29
CA PRO A 142 -3.40 -9.75 9.00
C PRO A 142 -3.92 -9.60 7.56
N GLY A 143 -4.67 -8.54 7.29
CA GLY A 143 -5.01 -8.17 5.91
C GLY A 143 -3.76 -7.78 5.12
N ILE A 144 -2.88 -6.98 5.72
CA ILE A 144 -1.60 -6.54 5.14
C ILE A 144 -0.46 -6.94 6.09
N GLY A 145 0.57 -7.61 5.55
CA GLY A 145 1.73 -7.97 6.34
C GLY A 145 2.26 -9.37 6.07
N LYS A 146 2.47 -10.15 7.12
CA LYS A 146 3.00 -11.52 7.02
C LYS A 146 2.23 -12.50 7.90
N ASN A 147 2.27 -13.78 7.53
CA ASN A 147 1.89 -14.84 8.45
C ASN A 147 2.99 -14.99 9.54
N ALA A 148 2.57 -15.09 10.79
CA ALA A 148 3.48 -15.20 11.93
C ALA A 148 4.16 -16.59 12.05
N LEU A 149 3.74 -17.57 11.28
CA LEU A 149 4.26 -18.93 11.33
C LEU A 149 5.41 -19.16 10.35
N GLY A 150 6.41 -19.91 10.78
CA GLY A 150 7.54 -20.31 9.96
C GLY A 150 8.51 -19.16 9.67
N ARG A 151 9.29 -19.33 8.61
CA ARG A 151 10.18 -18.27 8.11
C ARG A 151 9.34 -17.24 7.37
N ALA A 152 9.44 -16.00 7.79
CA ALA A 152 8.77 -14.90 7.12
C ALA A 152 9.74 -13.74 6.91
N PRO A 153 9.65 -13.03 5.78
CA PRO A 153 10.49 -11.87 5.52
C PRO A 153 10.22 -10.76 6.53
N GLU A 154 11.13 -9.83 6.66
CA GLU A 154 10.81 -8.54 7.25
C GLU A 154 9.78 -7.82 6.39
N ILE A 155 8.84 -7.16 7.04
CA ILE A 155 7.86 -6.33 6.34
C ILE A 155 8.06 -4.88 6.74
N GLY A 156 8.20 -4.00 5.74
CA GLY A 156 8.06 -2.56 5.87
C GLY A 156 6.75 -2.12 5.26
N ILE A 157 5.99 -1.26 5.96
CA ILE A 157 4.72 -0.72 5.46
C ILE A 157 4.80 0.80 5.45
N GLN A 158 4.44 1.40 4.31
CA GLN A 158 4.28 2.83 4.18
C GLN A 158 2.90 3.14 3.58
N ILE A 159 2.09 3.93 4.30
CA ILE A 159 0.74 4.31 3.87
C ILE A 159 0.67 5.84 3.82
N LEU A 160 0.48 6.38 2.63
CA LEU A 160 0.54 7.81 2.35
C LEU A 160 -0.76 8.29 1.68
N ASN A 161 -1.44 9.26 2.26
CA ASN A 161 -2.64 9.89 1.69
C ASN A 161 -3.70 8.88 1.22
N SER A 162 -3.92 7.81 1.98
CA SER A 162 -4.71 6.67 1.55
C SER A 162 -5.80 6.31 2.56
N THR A 163 -6.80 5.58 2.10
CA THR A 163 -7.77 4.91 2.96
C THR A 163 -7.50 3.41 2.91
N VAL A 164 -7.18 2.82 4.05
CA VAL A 164 -6.82 1.40 4.15
C VAL A 164 -7.64 0.72 5.22
N ASP A 165 -8.40 -0.28 4.81
CA ASP A 165 -9.09 -1.20 5.71
C ASP A 165 -8.39 -2.56 5.66
N SER A 166 -7.70 -2.92 6.74
CA SER A 166 -6.98 -4.18 6.87
C SER A 166 -7.68 -5.04 7.92
N PHE A 167 -8.30 -6.10 7.46
CA PHE A 167 -9.09 -7.00 8.30
C PHE A 167 -8.54 -8.41 8.31
N ARG A 168 -8.89 -9.16 9.35
CA ARG A 168 -8.75 -10.61 9.40
C ARG A 168 -10.13 -11.28 9.55
N LEU A 169 -10.24 -12.51 9.08
CA LEU A 169 -11.44 -13.31 9.26
C LEU A 169 -11.45 -13.96 10.64
N THR A 170 -12.64 -14.13 11.22
CA THR A 170 -12.81 -14.88 12.45
C THR A 170 -12.80 -16.39 12.21
N GLU A 171 -12.49 -17.19 13.25
CA GLU A 171 -12.42 -18.65 13.20
C GLU A 171 -13.65 -19.35 12.60
N LYS A 172 -14.82 -18.74 12.68
CA LYS A 172 -16.09 -19.36 12.27
C LYS A 172 -16.45 -19.13 10.81
N GLY A 173 -15.56 -18.57 10.01
CA GLY A 173 -15.87 -18.27 8.60
C GLY A 173 -17.01 -17.26 8.44
N GLY A 174 -17.41 -16.59 9.53
CA GLY A 174 -18.44 -15.57 9.51
C GLY A 174 -17.96 -14.29 8.83
N THR A 175 -18.92 -13.42 8.55
CA THR A 175 -18.65 -12.07 8.02
C THR A 175 -18.11 -11.10 9.07
N ASP A 176 -17.96 -11.55 10.30
CA ASP A 176 -17.45 -10.73 11.40
C ASP A 176 -15.95 -10.60 11.27
N TYR A 177 -15.52 -9.42 10.93
CA TYR A 177 -14.10 -9.06 10.84
C TYR A 177 -13.63 -8.59 12.20
N VAL A 178 -12.56 -9.20 12.69
CA VAL A 178 -11.82 -8.62 13.80
C VAL A 178 -11.00 -7.48 13.24
N TYR A 179 -11.16 -6.32 13.85
CA TYR A 179 -10.35 -5.15 13.56
C TYR A 179 -8.90 -5.50 13.83
N ASP A 180 -8.06 -5.40 12.81
CA ASP A 180 -6.65 -5.69 12.93
C ASP A 180 -5.85 -4.42 12.72
N ASP A 181 -5.12 -4.01 13.74
CA ASP A 181 -4.08 -3.04 13.58
C ASP A 181 -3.04 -3.63 12.63
N LEU A 182 -2.43 -2.82 11.80
CA LEU A 182 -1.34 -3.26 10.91
C LEU A 182 -0.20 -3.92 11.69
N HIS A 183 -0.18 -3.75 13.00
CA HIS A 183 0.59 -4.55 13.93
C HIS A 183 -0.24 -4.85 15.18
N THR A 184 -0.23 -6.06 15.63
CA THR A 184 -0.76 -6.43 16.94
C THR A 184 0.36 -6.47 17.96
N LYS A 185 0.13 -5.89 19.15
CA LYS A 185 1.13 -5.85 20.23
C LYS A 185 1.55 -7.22 20.74
N GLU A 186 0.79 -8.27 20.43
CA GLU A 186 0.91 -9.59 21.05
C GLU A 186 1.47 -10.68 20.14
N LEU A 187 1.67 -10.38 18.86
CA LEU A 187 2.23 -11.34 17.91
C LEU A 187 3.62 -10.87 17.47
N PRO A 188 4.48 -11.75 16.96
CA PRO A 188 5.68 -11.36 16.27
C PRO A 188 5.29 -10.62 14.99
N GLY A 189 4.67 -9.49 15.18
CA GLY A 189 4.13 -8.60 14.18
C GLY A 189 5.24 -7.84 13.48
N ILE A 190 4.82 -6.85 12.72
CA ILE A 190 5.73 -5.89 12.11
C ILE A 190 6.13 -4.92 13.21
N PRO A 191 7.44 -4.72 13.47
CA PRO A 191 7.89 -3.72 14.42
C PRO A 191 7.37 -2.33 14.05
N ALA A 192 7.00 -1.52 15.06
CA ALA A 192 6.41 -0.20 14.84
C ALA A 192 7.32 0.72 14.00
N GLU A 193 8.63 0.59 14.13
CA GLU A 193 9.63 1.33 13.35
C GLU A 193 9.61 0.98 11.85
N ASN A 194 9.02 -0.14 11.49
CA ASN A 194 8.85 -0.56 10.09
C ASN A 194 7.52 -0.10 9.49
N ILE A 195 6.70 0.66 10.24
CA ILE A 195 5.41 1.16 9.80
C ILE A 195 5.43 2.69 9.80
N SER A 196 5.16 3.29 8.64
CA SER A 196 5.07 4.74 8.45
C SER A 196 3.73 5.09 7.83
N ILE A 197 2.93 5.91 8.52
CA ILE A 197 1.59 6.29 8.06
C ILE A 197 1.47 7.81 8.20
N CYS A 198 1.01 8.48 7.13
CA CYS A 198 0.67 9.91 7.20
C CYS A 198 -0.43 10.30 6.23
N GLY A 199 -1.23 11.29 6.58
CA GLY A 199 -2.31 11.82 5.78
C GLY A 199 -3.37 10.77 5.41
N SER A 200 -3.51 9.72 6.21
CA SER A 200 -4.24 8.51 5.83
C SER A 200 -5.31 8.14 6.85
N THR A 201 -6.31 7.40 6.42
CA THR A 201 -7.26 6.73 7.31
C THR A 201 -6.99 5.23 7.27
N VAL A 202 -6.70 4.66 8.44
CA VAL A 202 -6.45 3.22 8.57
C VAL A 202 -7.45 2.64 9.57
N ASN A 203 -8.21 1.66 9.10
CA ASN A 203 -9.28 1.02 9.88
C ASN A 203 -10.21 2.06 10.56
N GLY A 204 -10.62 3.10 9.83
CA GLY A 204 -11.46 4.17 10.33
C GLY A 204 -10.75 5.23 11.18
N THR A 205 -9.50 5.01 11.58
CA THR A 205 -8.71 5.99 12.34
C THR A 205 -7.93 6.90 11.42
N ARG A 206 -8.12 8.21 11.54
CA ARG A 206 -7.35 9.22 10.79
C ARG A 206 -5.98 9.41 11.42
N ILE A 207 -4.95 9.38 10.59
CA ILE A 207 -3.55 9.67 10.96
C ILE A 207 -3.10 10.84 10.09
N ASP A 208 -2.91 11.99 10.70
CA ASP A 208 -2.57 13.21 10.00
C ASP A 208 -1.08 13.30 9.64
N HIS A 209 -0.73 14.30 8.83
CA HIS A 209 0.67 14.61 8.56
C HIS A 209 1.35 15.21 9.78
N SER A 210 2.63 14.92 9.93
CA SER A 210 3.53 15.62 10.87
C SER A 210 4.43 16.53 10.05
N PHE A 211 4.27 17.83 10.22
CA PHE A 211 5.01 18.83 9.46
C PHE A 211 6.20 19.36 10.26
N ASP A 212 7.27 19.68 9.57
CA ASP A 212 8.41 20.43 10.10
C ASP A 212 8.11 21.94 10.09
N GLU A 213 9.09 22.72 10.51
CA GLU A 213 9.00 24.19 10.59
C GLU A 213 8.79 24.89 9.23
N TYR A 214 9.03 24.20 8.13
CA TYR A 214 8.80 24.68 6.75
C TYR A 214 7.51 24.16 6.15
N GLY A 215 6.64 23.52 6.94
CA GLY A 215 5.37 22.97 6.49
C GLY A 215 5.51 21.74 5.61
N LYS A 216 6.66 21.05 5.64
CA LYS A 216 6.91 19.81 4.90
C LYS A 216 6.64 18.60 5.79
N CYS A 217 5.81 17.69 5.30
CA CYS A 217 5.60 16.42 6.03
C CYS A 217 6.90 15.62 6.12
N THR A 218 7.31 15.27 7.35
CA THR A 218 8.54 14.55 7.64
C THR A 218 8.59 13.12 7.07
N LEU A 219 7.41 12.53 6.76
CA LEU A 219 7.30 11.17 6.22
C LEU A 219 7.13 11.15 4.70
N CYS A 220 6.21 11.93 4.15
CA CYS A 220 5.88 11.87 2.72
C CYS A 220 6.43 13.04 1.90
N GLY A 221 7.01 14.03 2.55
CA GLY A 221 7.58 15.22 1.91
C GLY A 221 6.56 16.19 1.32
N LYS A 222 5.27 15.97 1.52
CA LYS A 222 4.19 16.84 1.05
C LYS A 222 4.14 18.12 1.86
N TYR A 223 3.86 19.24 1.24
CA TYR A 223 3.71 20.52 1.90
C TYR A 223 2.26 20.82 2.23
N ASP A 224 2.02 21.37 3.41
CA ASP A 224 0.75 22.01 3.78
C ASP A 224 0.80 23.48 3.39
N LEU A 225 0.18 23.83 2.30
CA LEU A 225 0.16 25.22 1.81
C LEU A 225 -0.63 26.15 2.74
N GLY A 226 -1.62 25.64 3.48
CA GLY A 226 -2.34 26.40 4.50
C GLY A 226 -1.41 26.77 5.66
N TYR A 227 -0.71 25.79 6.21
CA TYR A 227 0.32 26.02 7.22
C TYR A 227 1.39 27.00 6.73
N CYS A 228 1.90 26.79 5.52
CA CYS A 228 2.91 27.66 4.94
C CYS A 228 2.42 29.12 4.78
N TYR A 229 1.16 29.30 4.41
CA TYR A 229 0.56 30.64 4.33
C TYR A 229 0.43 31.31 5.70
N GLU A 230 -0.14 30.62 6.68
CA GLU A 230 -0.33 31.12 8.04
C GLU A 230 0.98 31.48 8.75
N HIS A 231 2.08 30.79 8.42
CA HIS A 231 3.41 31.02 8.99
C HIS A 231 4.30 31.92 8.13
N GLY A 232 3.76 32.53 7.08
CA GLY A 232 4.50 33.47 6.22
C GLY A 232 5.61 32.82 5.37
N LEU A 233 5.50 31.52 5.12
CA LEU A 233 6.47 30.75 4.32
C LEU A 233 6.15 30.82 2.81
N LEU A 234 5.00 31.37 2.43
CA LEU A 234 4.62 31.58 1.04
C LEU A 234 4.79 33.05 0.66
N THR A 235 5.42 33.28 -0.48
CA THR A 235 5.51 34.59 -1.11
C THR A 235 4.68 34.58 -2.37
N MET A 236 3.67 35.46 -2.44
CA MET A 236 2.79 35.65 -3.59
C MET A 236 3.14 36.97 -4.29
N GLU A 237 3.58 36.88 -5.53
CA GLU A 237 3.90 38.05 -6.34
C GLU A 237 2.70 38.46 -7.19
N GLY A 238 2.51 39.78 -7.35
CA GLY A 238 1.41 40.35 -8.11
C GLY A 238 0.10 40.53 -7.36
N LEU A 239 0.00 40.05 -6.12
CA LEU A 239 -1.18 40.20 -5.26
C LEU A 239 -0.88 40.98 -3.98
N THR A 240 0.29 41.59 -3.83
CA THR A 240 0.63 42.45 -2.70
C THR A 240 -0.23 43.75 -2.79
N ASP A 241 -0.80 44.14 -1.65
CA ASP A 241 -1.62 45.36 -1.50
C ASP A 241 -2.84 45.44 -2.45
N CYS A 242 -3.52 44.31 -2.63
CA CYS A 242 -4.74 44.24 -3.47
C CYS A 242 -5.87 45.09 -2.88
N VAL A 243 -5.85 46.40 -3.19
CA VAL A 243 -7.02 47.26 -3.06
C VAL A 243 -7.85 47.10 -4.35
N TYR A 244 -9.15 46.88 -4.19
CA TYR A 244 -10.04 46.78 -5.34
C TYR A 244 -10.13 48.15 -6.03
N ASP A 245 -9.55 48.22 -7.21
CA ASP A 245 -9.54 49.44 -8.05
C ASP A 245 -10.27 49.22 -9.40
N GLY A 246 -11.03 48.13 -9.52
CA GLY A 246 -11.74 47.73 -10.74
C GLY A 246 -10.86 47.05 -11.79
N SER A 247 -9.57 46.89 -11.55
CA SER A 247 -8.67 46.16 -12.45
C SER A 247 -8.54 44.67 -12.05
N GLU A 248 -8.29 43.85 -13.07
CA GLU A 248 -7.96 42.44 -12.84
C GLU A 248 -6.58 42.34 -12.19
N LYS A 249 -6.49 41.68 -11.02
CA LYS A 249 -5.24 41.37 -10.33
C LYS A 249 -4.88 39.93 -10.62
N LYS A 250 -3.65 39.68 -11.04
CA LYS A 250 -3.15 38.35 -11.36
C LYS A 250 -1.98 37.99 -10.44
N LEU A 251 -2.00 36.76 -9.98
CA LEU A 251 -0.83 36.15 -9.37
C LEU A 251 0.25 35.96 -10.44
N THR A 252 1.41 36.57 -10.27
CA THR A 252 2.52 36.48 -11.23
C THR A 252 3.59 35.50 -10.81
N GLY A 253 3.64 35.15 -9.51
CA GLY A 253 4.53 34.17 -8.99
C GLY A 253 4.08 33.66 -7.62
N LEU A 254 4.38 32.41 -7.33
CA LEU A 254 4.20 31.77 -6.03
C LEU A 254 5.47 31.05 -5.66
N SER A 255 6.11 31.46 -4.56
CA SER A 255 7.28 30.77 -4.04
C SER A 255 7.08 30.32 -2.61
N HIS A 256 7.81 29.30 -2.20
CA HIS A 256 7.76 28.69 -0.90
C HIS A 256 9.16 28.58 -0.29
N GLN A 257 9.32 29.05 0.94
CA GLN A 257 10.54 28.87 1.72
C GLN A 257 10.63 27.41 2.17
N THR A 258 11.61 26.68 1.68
CA THR A 258 11.81 25.25 1.92
C THR A 258 12.95 24.95 2.91
N GLY A 259 13.66 25.99 3.36
CA GLY A 259 14.77 25.95 4.30
C GLY A 259 15.15 27.35 4.73
N GLU A 260 16.11 27.48 5.63
CA GLU A 260 16.54 28.79 6.20
C GLU A 260 16.96 29.78 5.09
N ASN A 261 17.59 29.31 4.02
CA ASN A 261 18.05 30.12 2.89
C ASN A 261 17.60 29.52 1.52
N GLU A 262 16.58 28.68 1.53
CA GLU A 262 16.12 28.02 0.32
C GLU A 262 14.67 28.40 0.02
N THR A 263 14.43 28.79 -1.23
CA THR A 263 13.12 29.12 -1.74
C THR A 263 12.85 28.32 -3.02
N LYS A 264 11.72 27.68 -3.12
CA LYS A 264 11.28 26.95 -4.31
C LYS A 264 10.17 27.71 -5.01
N GLN A 265 10.34 27.98 -6.30
CA GLN A 265 9.27 28.50 -7.15
C GLN A 265 8.21 27.42 -7.36
N LEU A 266 6.95 27.70 -7.02
CA LEU A 266 5.82 26.77 -7.16
C LEU A 266 5.05 27.01 -8.44
N ALA A 267 4.92 28.26 -8.89
CA ALA A 267 4.26 28.66 -10.13
C ALA A 267 4.86 29.94 -10.69
N GLU A 268 5.02 30.00 -11.99
CA GLU A 268 5.29 31.20 -12.78
C GLU A 268 4.19 31.32 -13.85
N ASN A 269 3.71 32.54 -14.11
CA ASN A 269 2.81 32.85 -15.22
C ASN A 269 3.53 33.50 -16.37
#